data_0b0f47f54c85a9f947564fe0687a8cff
#
_entry.id   0b0f47f54c85a9f947564fe0687a8cff
#
_cell.length_a   1.000
_cell.length_b   1.000
_cell.length_c   1.000
_cell.angle_alpha   90.00
_cell.angle_beta   90.00
_cell.angle_gamma   90.00
#
_symmetry.space_group_name_H-M   'P 1'
#
loop_
_entity.id
_entity.type
_entity.pdbx_description
1 polymer ?
#
loop_
_entity_poly.entity_id
_entity_poly.type
_entity_poly.pdbx_seq_one_letter_code
_entity_poly.pdbx_strand_id
1 'polypeptide(L)'
;RKRPFNKIADPTNPPRDIFISGWNTAPLSVNLDLALRGRRSQFQAGVSILNKITNGNVHLSYYEDSVSETLIGLDDVVSHTIRGPHPAGNVGIHIHHIAPLSSNDHVWVINAQDVARIGSFFLTGELDVSLIITLGGPSVLNPIHIKSRLGAPVSLYLEDNIKDGEQRIISGDVLTGDKIDFDDFLGFYDSSITVLPEGGEREFIGMLRPGTAMSRYSLTNAFLGTLKGGYDFNTLKNGSERYMVPINSWEEVLPMDILPNPLYRAILVEDVEEMEQLGIYECEEEDFALCSFACPSKIDLGKTIRDGLDLMEREA
;
A
#
# COMPACT_ATOMS: atom_id res chain seq x y z
N ARG A 1 12.62 1.84 3.63
CA ARG A 1 12.20 3.10 4.26
C ARG A 1 12.24 2.95 5.77
N LYS A 2 12.30 4.07 6.51
CA LYS A 2 12.25 4.14 7.97
C LYS A 2 10.81 4.45 8.42
N ARG A 3 10.33 3.77 9.45
CA ARG A 3 9.11 4.09 10.21
C ARG A 3 9.50 4.49 11.65
N PRO A 4 8.82 5.43 12.26
CA PRO A 4 7.76 6.29 11.73
C PRO A 4 8.24 7.23 10.62
N PHE A 5 7.31 8.03 10.07
CA PHE A 5 7.49 9.09 9.07
C PHE A 5 7.77 8.65 7.63
N ASN A 6 7.95 7.37 7.32
CA ASN A 6 8.17 6.83 5.97
C ASN A 6 9.30 7.50 5.17
N LYS A 7 10.37 7.88 5.84
CA LYS A 7 11.54 8.54 5.24
C LYS A 7 12.56 7.52 4.71
N ILE A 8 13.53 8.01 3.95
CA ILE A 8 14.67 7.18 3.54
C ILE A 8 15.44 6.78 4.79
N ALA A 9 15.78 5.49 4.88
CA ALA A 9 16.54 4.95 6.00
C ALA A 9 17.96 5.53 6.03
N ASP A 10 18.42 5.94 7.22
CA ASP A 10 19.78 6.40 7.44
C ASP A 10 20.67 5.20 7.75
N PRO A 11 21.67 4.86 6.92
CA PRO A 11 22.53 3.71 7.12
C PRO A 11 23.46 3.84 8.37
N THR A 12 23.60 5.05 8.92
CA THR A 12 24.40 5.29 10.13
C THR A 12 23.62 5.02 11.42
N ASN A 13 22.29 4.88 11.33
CA ASN A 13 21.41 4.62 12.46
C ASN A 13 20.72 3.24 12.30
N PRO A 14 21.29 2.17 12.86
CA PRO A 14 20.71 0.82 12.73
C PRO A 14 19.30 0.74 13.33
N PRO A 15 18.34 0.10 12.65
CA PRO A 15 16.96 0.00 13.12
C PRO A 15 16.85 -0.99 14.29
N ARG A 16 15.80 -0.81 15.11
CA ARG A 16 15.41 -1.80 16.12
C ARG A 16 15.11 -3.14 15.44
N ASP A 17 14.27 -3.14 14.40
CA ASP A 17 13.87 -4.32 13.63
C ASP A 17 13.75 -3.96 12.14
N ILE A 18 13.74 -4.98 11.27
CA ILE A 18 13.47 -4.83 9.84
C ILE A 18 12.26 -5.66 9.45
N PHE A 19 11.30 -5.05 8.76
CA PHE A 19 10.09 -5.71 8.30
C PHE A 19 10.11 -5.90 6.79
N ILE A 20 9.86 -7.13 6.35
CA ILE A 20 9.73 -7.52 4.95
C ILE A 20 8.28 -7.94 4.72
N SER A 21 7.58 -7.23 3.82
CA SER A 21 6.26 -7.67 3.37
C SER A 21 6.41 -8.64 2.20
N GLY A 22 6.06 -9.91 2.43
CA GLY A 22 6.00 -10.99 1.45
C GLY A 22 4.60 -11.20 0.85
N TRP A 23 3.62 -10.38 1.21
CA TRP A 23 2.27 -10.41 0.66
C TRP A 23 1.67 -9.01 0.57
N ASN A 24 1.23 -8.64 -0.62
CA ASN A 24 0.55 -7.37 -0.86
C ASN A 24 -0.94 -7.62 -1.13
N THR A 25 -1.81 -7.00 -0.36
CA THR A 25 -3.27 -7.14 -0.46
C THR A 25 -3.94 -5.97 -1.16
N ALA A 26 -3.19 -4.96 -1.61
CA ALA A 26 -3.75 -3.85 -2.37
C ALA A 26 -4.39 -4.35 -3.68
N PRO A 27 -5.45 -3.69 -4.16
CA PRO A 27 -6.09 -4.07 -5.41
C PRO A 27 -5.10 -4.12 -6.59
N LEU A 28 -5.16 -5.19 -7.38
CA LEU A 28 -4.32 -5.39 -8.57
C LEU A 28 -2.81 -5.41 -8.31
N SER A 29 -2.39 -5.62 -7.07
CA SER A 29 -0.99 -5.71 -6.68
C SER A 29 -0.26 -6.91 -7.30
N VAL A 30 1.07 -6.85 -7.30
CA VAL A 30 1.91 -7.94 -7.80
C VAL A 30 1.79 -9.20 -6.94
N ASN A 31 1.67 -10.35 -7.58
CA ASN A 31 1.78 -11.64 -6.89
C ASN A 31 3.24 -11.92 -6.57
N LEU A 32 3.62 -11.83 -5.29
CA LEU A 32 4.99 -11.99 -4.84
C LEU A 32 5.49 -13.43 -4.95
N ASP A 33 4.64 -14.45 -4.86
CA ASP A 33 5.04 -15.84 -5.12
C ASP A 33 5.50 -16.02 -6.57
N LEU A 34 4.83 -15.33 -7.51
CA LEU A 34 5.24 -15.31 -8.92
C LEU A 34 6.51 -14.48 -9.11
N ALA A 35 6.58 -13.29 -8.52
CA ALA A 35 7.69 -12.36 -8.70
C ALA A 35 9.02 -12.90 -8.15
N LEU A 36 8.95 -13.69 -7.10
CA LEU A 36 10.13 -14.26 -6.42
C LEU A 36 10.45 -15.69 -6.83
N ARG A 37 9.72 -16.25 -7.79
CA ARG A 37 9.94 -17.63 -8.23
C ARG A 37 11.38 -17.87 -8.69
N GLY A 38 12.03 -18.89 -8.11
CA GLY A 38 13.41 -19.27 -8.41
C GLY A 38 14.48 -18.34 -7.84
N ARG A 39 14.12 -17.42 -6.94
CA ARG A 39 15.06 -16.46 -6.35
C ARG A 39 15.41 -16.78 -4.88
N ARG A 40 15.22 -18.02 -4.43
CA ARG A 40 15.43 -18.41 -3.02
C ARG A 40 16.84 -18.07 -2.51
N SER A 41 17.89 -18.39 -3.28
CA SER A 41 19.27 -18.12 -2.87
C SER A 41 19.56 -16.63 -2.73
N GLN A 42 19.06 -15.82 -3.66
CA GLN A 42 19.19 -14.37 -3.59
C GLN A 42 18.40 -13.80 -2.40
N PHE A 43 17.19 -14.27 -2.20
CA PHE A 43 16.35 -13.79 -1.09
C PHE A 43 16.96 -14.15 0.26
N GLN A 44 17.44 -15.40 0.44
CA GLN A 44 18.13 -15.83 1.66
C GLN A 44 19.40 -15.00 1.93
N ALA A 45 20.22 -14.75 0.89
CA ALA A 45 21.38 -13.89 1.04
C ALA A 45 20.99 -12.46 1.47
N GLY A 46 19.92 -11.92 0.88
CA GLY A 46 19.38 -10.61 1.27
C GLY A 46 18.94 -10.57 2.74
N VAL A 47 18.19 -11.57 3.21
CA VAL A 47 17.79 -11.72 4.63
C VAL A 47 19.02 -11.77 5.54
N SER A 48 20.02 -12.60 5.21
CA SER A 48 21.23 -12.72 6.03
C SER A 48 22.05 -11.43 6.11
N ILE A 49 22.00 -10.58 5.06
CA ILE A 49 22.60 -9.25 5.08
C ILE A 49 21.80 -8.31 5.97
N LEU A 50 20.47 -8.28 5.82
CA LEU A 50 19.59 -7.44 6.63
C LEU A 50 19.73 -7.76 8.12
N ASN A 51 19.87 -9.04 8.47
CA ASN A 51 20.06 -9.47 9.86
C ASN A 51 21.38 -8.96 10.49
N LYS A 52 22.37 -8.57 9.66
CA LYS A 52 23.64 -8.01 10.17
C LYS A 52 23.60 -6.50 10.40
N ILE A 53 22.59 -5.82 9.86
CA ILE A 53 22.46 -4.35 9.94
C ILE A 53 21.37 -3.88 10.89
N THR A 54 20.63 -4.81 11.51
CA THR A 54 19.67 -4.50 12.58
C THR A 54 20.23 -4.93 13.94
N ASN A 55 19.78 -4.25 15.00
CA ASN A 55 20.08 -4.64 16.38
C ASN A 55 19.13 -5.71 16.93
N GLY A 56 17.99 -5.92 16.29
CA GLY A 56 16.95 -6.89 16.66
C GLY A 56 16.72 -7.95 15.60
N ASN A 57 15.50 -8.10 15.15
CA ASN A 57 15.08 -9.17 14.26
C ASN A 57 14.74 -8.66 12.85
N VAL A 58 14.90 -9.55 11.87
CA VAL A 58 14.28 -9.42 10.56
C VAL A 58 12.96 -10.19 10.60
N HIS A 59 11.85 -9.50 10.40
CA HIS A 59 10.51 -10.08 10.33
C HIS A 59 10.07 -10.22 8.88
N LEU A 60 9.60 -11.41 8.51
CA LEU A 60 9.03 -11.68 7.19
C LEU A 60 7.56 -12.09 7.36
N SER A 61 6.66 -11.33 6.80
CA SER A 61 5.24 -11.63 6.80
C SER A 61 4.80 -12.11 5.41
N TYR A 62 4.11 -13.25 5.33
CA TYR A 62 3.60 -13.81 4.08
C TYR A 62 2.21 -14.45 4.27
N TYR A 63 1.50 -14.68 3.16
CA TYR A 63 0.17 -15.28 3.19
C TYR A 63 0.20 -16.70 3.75
N GLU A 64 -0.75 -17.05 4.63
CA GLU A 64 -0.74 -18.36 5.33
C GLU A 64 -0.83 -19.57 4.39
N ASP A 65 -1.54 -19.42 3.25
CA ASP A 65 -1.65 -20.47 2.24
C ASP A 65 -0.60 -20.34 1.11
N SER A 66 0.44 -19.49 1.29
CA SER A 66 1.53 -19.38 0.33
C SER A 66 2.26 -20.71 0.18
N VAL A 67 2.58 -21.06 -1.05
CA VAL A 67 3.40 -22.22 -1.41
C VAL A 67 4.77 -21.80 -1.97
N SER A 68 5.17 -20.57 -1.70
CA SER A 68 6.42 -19.98 -2.21
C SER A 68 7.64 -20.66 -1.62
N GLU A 69 8.38 -21.37 -2.43
CA GLU A 69 9.70 -21.92 -2.04
C GLU A 69 10.69 -20.83 -1.62
N THR A 70 10.48 -19.58 -2.08
CA THR A 70 11.36 -18.45 -1.79
C THR A 70 11.10 -17.85 -0.41
N LEU A 71 9.84 -17.82 0.06
CA LEU A 71 9.46 -17.14 1.29
C LEU A 71 9.41 -18.08 2.52
N ILE A 72 9.25 -19.39 2.31
CA ILE A 72 9.04 -20.36 3.39
C ILE A 72 10.35 -21.06 3.79
N GLY A 73 10.55 -21.27 5.08
CA GLY A 73 11.68 -22.04 5.61
C GLY A 73 13.03 -21.39 5.34
N LEU A 74 13.12 -20.09 5.58
CA LEU A 74 14.35 -19.30 5.52
C LEU A 74 15.05 -19.31 6.88
N ASP A 75 16.37 -19.19 6.85
CA ASP A 75 17.20 -19.00 8.06
C ASP A 75 17.32 -17.51 8.41
N ASP A 76 17.66 -17.21 9.66
CA ASP A 76 17.93 -15.85 10.16
C ASP A 76 16.76 -14.87 10.03
N VAL A 77 15.51 -15.35 10.06
CA VAL A 77 14.30 -14.52 9.95
C VAL A 77 13.20 -15.04 10.87
N VAL A 78 12.45 -14.12 11.45
CA VAL A 78 11.22 -14.44 12.19
C VAL A 78 10.04 -14.39 11.21
N SER A 79 9.48 -15.55 10.91
CA SER A 79 8.39 -15.69 9.94
C SER A 79 7.03 -15.53 10.60
N HIS A 80 6.15 -14.78 9.95
CA HIS A 80 4.76 -14.56 10.36
C HIS A 80 3.81 -14.89 9.22
N THR A 81 2.79 -15.66 9.51
CA THR A 81 1.71 -15.93 8.55
C THR A 81 0.58 -14.94 8.74
N ILE A 82 0.04 -14.44 7.62
CA ILE A 82 -1.00 -13.43 7.61
C ILE A 82 -2.19 -13.92 6.80
N ARG A 83 -3.37 -13.52 7.22
CA ARG A 83 -4.62 -13.77 6.51
C ARG A 83 -5.58 -12.60 6.69
N GLY A 84 -6.35 -12.30 5.68
CA GLY A 84 -7.40 -11.29 5.75
C GLY A 84 -7.55 -10.50 4.45
N PRO A 85 -8.59 -9.68 4.34
CA PRO A 85 -8.72 -8.72 3.25
C PRO A 85 -7.70 -7.58 3.40
N HIS A 86 -7.59 -6.74 2.36
CA HIS A 86 -6.87 -5.48 2.51
C HIS A 86 -7.45 -4.66 3.68
N PRO A 87 -6.60 -4.05 4.54
CA PRO A 87 -5.16 -3.81 4.42
C PRO A 87 -4.26 -4.83 5.15
N ALA A 88 -4.69 -6.07 5.36
CA ALA A 88 -3.90 -7.08 6.09
C ALA A 88 -2.45 -7.26 5.56
N GLY A 89 -2.19 -6.95 4.28
CA GLY A 89 -0.86 -7.01 3.68
C GLY A 89 -0.02 -5.76 3.85
N ASN A 90 -0.55 -4.68 4.44
CA ASN A 90 0.21 -3.47 4.68
C ASN A 90 1.23 -3.70 5.80
N VAL A 91 2.42 -3.21 5.59
CA VAL A 91 3.50 -3.40 6.56
C VAL A 91 3.26 -2.64 7.87
N GLY A 92 2.54 -1.53 7.86
CA GLY A 92 2.12 -0.83 9.08
C GLY A 92 1.25 -1.70 9.98
N ILE A 93 0.31 -2.47 9.39
CA ILE A 93 -0.50 -3.45 10.13
C ILE A 93 0.37 -4.55 10.76
N HIS A 94 1.40 -5.02 10.03
CA HIS A 94 2.35 -6.02 10.58
C HIS A 94 3.15 -5.46 11.74
N ILE A 95 3.68 -4.24 11.62
CA ILE A 95 4.43 -3.57 12.68
C ILE A 95 3.57 -3.44 13.93
N HIS A 96 2.34 -2.94 13.78
CA HIS A 96 1.39 -2.76 14.87
C HIS A 96 1.16 -4.06 15.68
N HIS A 97 0.96 -5.19 15.00
CA HIS A 97 0.66 -6.46 15.67
C HIS A 97 1.88 -7.22 16.16
N ILE A 98 3.07 -7.01 15.57
CA ILE A 98 4.28 -7.77 15.89
C ILE A 98 5.17 -7.03 16.87
N ALA A 99 5.44 -5.74 16.62
CA ALA A 99 6.34 -4.92 17.40
C ALA A 99 5.96 -3.43 17.29
N PRO A 100 4.91 -3.00 18.01
CA PRO A 100 4.41 -1.62 17.99
C PRO A 100 5.51 -0.59 18.20
N LEU A 101 5.32 0.60 17.65
CA LEU A 101 6.30 1.70 17.70
C LEU A 101 5.94 2.71 18.77
N SER A 102 6.97 3.20 19.47
CA SER A 102 6.91 4.38 20.33
C SER A 102 7.72 5.53 19.74
N SER A 103 7.66 6.71 20.36
CA SER A 103 8.38 7.93 19.90
C SER A 103 9.89 7.73 19.72
N ASN A 104 10.50 6.84 20.52
CA ASN A 104 11.94 6.59 20.48
C ASN A 104 12.34 5.41 19.58
N ASP A 105 11.37 4.69 19.03
CA ASP A 105 11.63 3.54 18.18
C ASP A 105 11.76 3.93 16.72
N HIS A 106 12.57 3.16 15.99
CA HIS A 106 12.51 3.17 14.54
C HIS A 106 12.79 1.78 13.98
N VAL A 107 12.07 1.45 12.93
CA VAL A 107 12.21 0.21 12.17
C VAL A 107 12.40 0.52 10.70
N TRP A 108 13.00 -0.43 9.99
CA TRP A 108 13.07 -0.32 8.54
C TRP A 108 12.08 -1.26 7.87
N VAL A 109 11.58 -0.81 6.75
CA VAL A 109 10.64 -1.54 5.90
C VAL A 109 11.26 -1.71 4.53
N ILE A 110 11.18 -2.94 3.99
CA ILE A 110 11.72 -3.25 2.68
C ILE A 110 10.77 -4.17 1.91
N ASN A 111 10.63 -3.94 0.60
CA ASN A 111 9.86 -4.79 -0.29
C ASN A 111 10.58 -6.12 -0.53
N ALA A 112 9.84 -7.21 -0.65
CA ALA A 112 10.41 -8.54 -0.86
C ALA A 112 11.24 -8.67 -2.16
N GLN A 113 10.86 -7.99 -3.25
CA GLN A 113 11.67 -7.97 -4.47
C GLN A 113 13.02 -7.26 -4.25
N ASP A 114 13.06 -6.23 -3.39
CA ASP A 114 14.29 -5.50 -3.06
C ASP A 114 15.25 -6.35 -2.22
N VAL A 115 14.72 -7.15 -1.30
CA VAL A 115 15.52 -8.13 -0.55
C VAL A 115 16.26 -9.08 -1.49
N ALA A 116 15.55 -9.63 -2.49
CA ALA A 116 16.16 -10.49 -3.49
C ALA A 116 17.19 -9.76 -4.36
N ARG A 117 16.99 -8.46 -4.66
CA ARG A 117 17.96 -7.63 -5.41
C ARG A 117 19.22 -7.36 -4.59
N ILE A 118 19.08 -7.03 -3.32
CA ILE A 118 20.23 -6.88 -2.40
C ILE A 118 21.02 -8.16 -2.35
N GLY A 119 20.38 -9.31 -2.11
CA GLY A 119 21.06 -10.60 -2.08
C GLY A 119 21.73 -10.94 -3.40
N SER A 120 21.10 -10.65 -4.54
CA SER A 120 21.72 -10.83 -5.87
C SER A 120 23.01 -10.03 -6.00
N PHE A 121 22.99 -8.75 -5.60
CA PHE A 121 24.17 -7.89 -5.64
C PHE A 121 25.34 -8.45 -4.83
N PHE A 122 25.09 -8.93 -3.62
CA PHE A 122 26.14 -9.48 -2.77
C PHE A 122 26.65 -10.85 -3.24
N LEU A 123 25.82 -11.62 -3.97
CA LEU A 123 26.25 -12.90 -4.54
C LEU A 123 27.04 -12.74 -5.85
N THR A 124 26.72 -11.75 -6.65
CA THR A 124 27.25 -11.62 -8.02
C THR A 124 28.17 -10.42 -8.22
N GLY A 125 28.07 -9.39 -7.37
CA GLY A 125 28.72 -8.10 -7.56
C GLY A 125 28.02 -7.19 -8.60
N GLU A 126 26.90 -7.64 -9.20
CA GLU A 126 26.17 -6.90 -10.24
C GLU A 126 24.82 -6.42 -9.71
N LEU A 127 24.47 -5.17 -10.05
CA LEU A 127 23.18 -4.59 -9.67
C LEU A 127 22.05 -5.18 -10.53
N ASP A 128 21.18 -5.97 -9.90
CA ASP A 128 19.95 -6.45 -10.54
C ASP A 128 18.88 -5.36 -10.53
N VAL A 129 18.61 -4.77 -11.67
CA VAL A 129 17.57 -3.73 -11.84
C VAL A 129 16.22 -4.32 -12.26
N SER A 130 16.10 -5.64 -12.37
CA SER A 130 14.85 -6.29 -12.78
C SER A 130 13.77 -6.15 -11.72
N LEU A 131 12.53 -5.96 -12.17
CA LEU A 131 11.35 -5.83 -11.34
C LEU A 131 10.17 -6.52 -12.02
N ILE A 132 9.40 -7.30 -11.28
CA ILE A 132 8.10 -7.78 -11.74
C ILE A 132 7.05 -6.78 -11.31
N ILE A 133 6.28 -6.30 -12.28
CA ILE A 133 5.18 -5.36 -12.08
C ILE A 133 3.87 -5.94 -12.55
N THR A 134 2.76 -5.37 -12.09
CA THR A 134 1.44 -5.62 -12.65
C THR A 134 0.98 -4.44 -13.49
N LEU A 135 0.26 -4.72 -14.56
CA LEU A 135 -0.54 -3.78 -15.30
C LEU A 135 -1.99 -4.22 -15.18
N GLY A 136 -2.86 -3.37 -14.62
CA GLY A 136 -4.25 -3.72 -14.37
C GLY A 136 -5.16 -2.50 -14.28
N GLY A 137 -6.46 -2.76 -14.15
CA GLY A 137 -7.50 -1.73 -14.02
C GLY A 137 -8.58 -1.84 -15.08
N PRO A 138 -9.74 -1.16 -14.87
CA PRO A 138 -10.87 -1.23 -15.77
C PRO A 138 -10.58 -0.76 -17.19
N SER A 139 -9.57 0.06 -17.39
CA SER A 139 -9.16 0.59 -18.70
C SER A 139 -8.05 -0.19 -19.39
N VAL A 140 -7.52 -1.22 -18.78
CA VAL A 140 -6.52 -2.09 -19.39
C VAL A 140 -7.19 -3.18 -20.22
N LEU A 141 -6.73 -3.36 -21.47
CA LEU A 141 -7.28 -4.38 -22.37
C LEU A 141 -6.81 -5.79 -21.98
N ASN A 142 -5.54 -5.94 -21.66
CA ASN A 142 -4.91 -7.21 -21.28
C ASN A 142 -4.16 -7.08 -19.95
N PRO A 143 -4.83 -7.29 -18.81
CA PRO A 143 -4.16 -7.27 -17.51
C PRO A 143 -3.11 -8.36 -17.41
N ILE A 144 -1.88 -8.01 -16.95
CA ILE A 144 -0.74 -8.94 -16.99
C ILE A 144 0.31 -8.60 -15.93
N HIS A 145 1.08 -9.61 -15.52
CA HIS A 145 2.37 -9.44 -14.84
C HIS A 145 3.49 -9.30 -15.88
N ILE A 146 4.34 -8.31 -15.72
CA ILE A 146 5.39 -7.96 -16.68
C ILE A 146 6.75 -8.00 -15.99
N LYS A 147 7.74 -8.63 -16.63
CA LYS A 147 9.13 -8.45 -16.23
C LYS A 147 9.64 -7.13 -16.79
N SER A 148 9.83 -6.18 -15.91
CA SER A 148 10.29 -4.82 -16.17
C SER A 148 11.66 -4.58 -15.55
N ARG A 149 12.06 -3.33 -15.49
CA ARG A 149 13.23 -2.83 -14.77
C ARG A 149 12.90 -1.50 -14.09
N LEU A 150 13.66 -1.17 -13.06
CA LEU A 150 13.60 0.16 -12.44
C LEU A 150 13.84 1.25 -13.48
N GLY A 151 13.04 2.32 -13.41
CA GLY A 151 13.16 3.47 -14.31
C GLY A 151 12.73 3.21 -15.75
N ALA A 152 11.94 2.16 -16.02
CA ALA A 152 11.32 1.99 -17.33
C ALA A 152 10.13 2.95 -17.50
N PRO A 153 9.99 3.61 -18.67
CA PRO A 153 8.83 4.46 -18.92
C PRO A 153 7.56 3.62 -19.03
N VAL A 154 6.45 4.14 -18.49
CA VAL A 154 5.18 3.40 -18.45
C VAL A 154 4.55 3.26 -19.82
N SER A 155 4.82 4.17 -20.75
CA SER A 155 4.35 4.12 -22.15
C SER A 155 4.65 2.79 -22.84
N LEU A 156 5.80 2.15 -22.53
CA LEU A 156 6.17 0.83 -23.06
C LEU A 156 5.13 -0.28 -22.80
N TYR A 157 4.32 -0.13 -21.77
CA TYR A 157 3.34 -1.13 -21.33
C TYR A 157 1.91 -0.73 -21.65
N LEU A 158 1.68 0.57 -21.89
CA LEU A 158 0.37 1.13 -22.12
C LEU A 158 0.02 1.24 -23.60
N GLU A 159 1.03 1.37 -24.49
CA GLU A 159 0.83 1.46 -25.92
C GLU A 159 0.03 0.26 -26.43
N ASP A 160 -1.05 0.52 -27.16
CA ASP A 160 -2.00 -0.47 -27.69
C ASP A 160 -2.69 -1.37 -26.61
N ASN A 161 -2.55 -1.09 -25.32
CA ASN A 161 -3.09 -1.92 -24.23
C ASN A 161 -4.07 -1.19 -23.31
N ILE A 162 -4.44 0.04 -23.63
CA ILE A 162 -5.45 0.80 -22.89
C ILE A 162 -6.65 1.11 -23.79
N LYS A 163 -7.81 1.26 -23.15
CA LYS A 163 -9.06 1.63 -23.83
C LYS A 163 -8.99 3.08 -24.32
N ASP A 164 -9.76 3.37 -25.37
CA ASP A 164 -9.94 4.73 -25.84
C ASP A 164 -10.61 5.64 -24.79
N GLY A 165 -10.34 6.95 -24.88
CA GLY A 165 -10.90 7.95 -23.99
C GLY A 165 -9.90 8.52 -22.99
N GLU A 166 -10.36 9.40 -22.13
CA GLU A 166 -9.53 9.99 -21.09
C GLU A 166 -9.31 8.99 -19.95
N GLN A 167 -8.05 8.71 -19.66
CA GLN A 167 -7.66 7.70 -18.68
C GLN A 167 -6.81 8.32 -17.57
N ARG A 168 -7.00 7.82 -16.35
CA ARG A 168 -6.06 8.07 -15.24
C ARG A 168 -5.07 6.93 -15.17
N ILE A 169 -3.80 7.26 -15.34
CA ILE A 169 -2.69 6.35 -15.12
C ILE A 169 -2.15 6.59 -13.72
N ILE A 170 -1.95 5.51 -12.95
CA ILE A 170 -1.50 5.55 -11.58
C ILE A 170 -0.25 4.68 -11.45
N SER A 171 0.83 5.27 -10.92
CA SER A 171 1.97 4.54 -10.40
C SER A 171 1.61 4.01 -9.02
N GLY A 172 1.58 2.69 -8.87
CA GLY A 172 1.06 2.05 -7.66
C GLY A 172 -0.39 1.54 -7.81
N ASP A 173 -1.04 1.31 -6.68
CA ASP A 173 -2.43 0.86 -6.62
C ASP A 173 -3.43 2.02 -6.57
N VAL A 174 -4.72 1.71 -6.63
CA VAL A 174 -5.80 2.73 -6.66
C VAL A 174 -6.04 3.44 -5.32
N LEU A 175 -5.48 2.95 -4.23
CA LEU A 175 -5.67 3.48 -2.89
C LEU A 175 -4.56 4.44 -2.48
N THR A 176 -3.31 4.13 -2.86
CA THR A 176 -2.11 4.83 -2.38
C THR A 176 -1.22 5.37 -3.48
N GLY A 177 -1.45 4.98 -4.74
CA GLY A 177 -0.60 5.36 -5.86
C GLY A 177 -0.78 6.79 -6.34
N ASP A 178 0.23 7.29 -7.03
CA ASP A 178 0.29 8.64 -7.56
C ASP A 178 -0.18 8.69 -9.02
N LYS A 179 -0.94 9.75 -9.37
CA LYS A 179 -1.28 10.02 -10.76
C LYS A 179 -0.02 10.42 -11.52
N ILE A 180 0.20 9.77 -12.67
CA ILE A 180 1.32 10.05 -13.59
C ILE A 180 0.81 10.28 -15.01
N ASP A 181 1.64 10.84 -15.86
CA ASP A 181 1.37 11.01 -17.28
C ASP A 181 1.84 9.79 -18.09
N PHE A 182 1.39 9.69 -19.35
CA PHE A 182 1.68 8.54 -20.23
C PHE A 182 3.19 8.33 -20.47
N ASP A 183 3.96 9.42 -20.56
CA ASP A 183 5.40 9.39 -20.82
C ASP A 183 6.26 9.36 -19.54
N ASP A 184 5.62 9.29 -18.36
CA ASP A 184 6.31 9.22 -17.10
C ASP A 184 6.88 7.82 -16.79
N PHE A 185 7.49 7.72 -15.63
CA PHE A 185 8.13 6.50 -15.14
C PHE A 185 7.40 5.96 -13.92
N LEU A 186 7.46 4.63 -13.75
CA LEU A 186 6.98 3.99 -12.52
C LEU A 186 7.80 4.49 -11.32
N GLY A 187 7.13 4.81 -10.23
CA GLY A 187 7.74 5.21 -8.97
C GLY A 187 8.73 4.16 -8.44
N PHE A 188 9.78 4.60 -7.78
CA PHE A 188 10.87 3.72 -7.34
C PHE A 188 10.41 2.58 -6.41
N TYR A 189 9.40 2.85 -5.60
CA TYR A 189 8.84 1.88 -4.63
C TYR A 189 7.62 1.14 -5.15
N ASP A 190 7.12 1.50 -6.33
CA ASP A 190 5.91 0.93 -6.91
C ASP A 190 6.20 -0.33 -7.73
N SER A 191 5.26 -1.26 -7.69
CA SER A 191 5.31 -2.50 -8.45
C SER A 191 4.02 -2.77 -9.23
N SER A 192 3.17 -1.76 -9.38
CA SER A 192 1.93 -1.85 -10.16
C SER A 192 1.69 -0.58 -10.96
N ILE A 193 1.07 -0.74 -12.13
CA ILE A 193 0.52 0.34 -12.94
C ILE A 193 -0.98 0.08 -13.01
N THR A 194 -1.77 1.05 -12.54
CA THR A 194 -3.22 0.94 -12.53
C THR A 194 -3.82 1.97 -13.47
N VAL A 195 -4.72 1.55 -14.37
CA VAL A 195 -5.37 2.46 -15.33
C VAL A 195 -6.88 2.35 -15.20
N LEU A 196 -7.54 3.49 -15.02
CA LEU A 196 -8.99 3.58 -14.92
C LEU A 196 -9.53 4.80 -15.67
N PRO A 197 -10.83 4.80 -16.05
CA PRO A 197 -11.42 5.94 -16.75
C PRO A 197 -11.34 7.21 -15.90
N GLU A 198 -10.84 8.30 -16.48
CA GLU A 198 -10.81 9.60 -15.83
C GLU A 198 -12.18 10.25 -15.87
N GLY A 199 -12.68 10.66 -14.70
CA GLY A 199 -13.96 11.34 -14.60
C GLY A 199 -15.16 10.46 -14.96
N GLY A 200 -16.11 11.05 -15.65
CA GLY A 200 -17.37 10.45 -16.10
C GLY A 200 -18.54 11.41 -15.96
N GLU A 201 -19.68 11.04 -16.50
CA GLU A 201 -20.89 11.85 -16.38
C GLU A 201 -21.52 11.69 -14.98
N ARG A 202 -21.77 12.82 -14.29
CA ARG A 202 -22.52 12.83 -13.04
C ARG A 202 -23.98 12.54 -13.34
N GLU A 203 -24.49 11.44 -12.79
CA GLU A 203 -25.90 11.13 -12.90
C GLU A 203 -26.75 12.10 -12.05
N PHE A 204 -27.75 12.70 -12.70
CA PHE A 204 -28.74 13.52 -12.00
C PHE A 204 -29.52 12.66 -10.99
N ILE A 205 -29.52 13.06 -9.73
CA ILE A 205 -30.17 12.36 -8.60
C ILE A 205 -29.73 10.89 -8.49
N GLY A 206 -28.46 10.60 -8.81
CA GLY A 206 -27.93 9.23 -8.83
C GLY A 206 -28.06 8.46 -7.52
N MET A 207 -28.15 9.17 -6.36
CA MET A 207 -28.36 8.55 -5.05
C MET A 207 -29.74 7.89 -4.88
N LEU A 208 -30.73 8.29 -5.68
CA LEU A 208 -32.09 7.73 -5.64
C LEU A 208 -32.32 6.63 -6.68
N ARG A 209 -31.32 6.33 -7.51
CA ARG A 209 -31.43 5.28 -8.51
C ARG A 209 -31.07 3.91 -7.92
N PRO A 210 -31.60 2.81 -8.47
CA PRO A 210 -31.29 1.45 -8.00
C PRO A 210 -29.79 1.10 -8.06
N GLY A 211 -28.99 1.84 -8.83
CA GLY A 211 -27.52 1.65 -8.92
C GLY A 211 -27.14 0.26 -9.44
N THR A 212 -27.67 -0.13 -10.59
CA THR A 212 -27.38 -1.44 -11.23
C THR A 212 -26.02 -1.50 -11.89
N ALA A 213 -25.36 -0.36 -12.06
CA ALA A 213 -24.02 -0.26 -12.65
C ALA A 213 -22.94 -0.78 -11.68
N MET A 214 -21.95 -1.48 -12.19
CA MET A 214 -20.81 -1.99 -11.41
C MET A 214 -19.90 -0.89 -10.85
N SER A 215 -20.05 0.36 -11.30
CA SER A 215 -19.34 1.52 -10.77
C SER A 215 -19.94 2.13 -9.48
N ARG A 216 -21.04 1.56 -8.98
CA ARG A 216 -21.75 2.06 -7.80
C ARG A 216 -21.44 1.23 -6.57
N TYR A 217 -20.65 1.80 -5.68
CA TYR A 217 -20.34 1.26 -4.36
C TYR A 217 -20.96 2.10 -3.25
N SER A 218 -21.37 1.46 -2.17
CA SER A 218 -21.63 2.10 -0.88
C SER A 218 -21.29 1.13 0.25
N LEU A 219 -20.80 1.66 1.36
CA LEU A 219 -20.45 0.87 2.55
C LEU A 219 -21.65 0.05 3.06
N THR A 220 -22.86 0.59 2.97
CA THR A 220 -24.10 -0.06 3.41
C THR A 220 -24.71 -1.00 2.38
N ASN A 221 -24.02 -1.27 1.26
CA ASN A 221 -24.52 -2.11 0.16
C ASN A 221 -25.92 -1.68 -0.38
N ALA A 222 -26.18 -0.37 -0.41
CA ALA A 222 -27.50 0.19 -0.76
C ALA A 222 -27.83 0.07 -2.26
N PHE A 223 -26.88 -0.30 -3.11
CA PHE A 223 -27.07 -0.38 -4.56
C PHE A 223 -27.16 -1.84 -5.06
N LEU A 224 -28.02 -2.09 -6.03
CA LEU A 224 -28.22 -3.42 -6.61
C LEU A 224 -26.99 -3.93 -7.39
N GLY A 225 -26.10 -3.04 -7.82
CA GLY A 225 -24.83 -3.42 -8.47
C GLY A 225 -23.92 -4.29 -7.59
N THR A 226 -24.02 -4.17 -6.28
CA THR A 226 -23.29 -4.99 -5.30
C THR A 226 -23.55 -6.49 -5.48
N LEU A 227 -24.73 -6.87 -5.94
CA LEU A 227 -25.12 -8.27 -6.16
C LEU A 227 -24.38 -8.93 -7.34
N LYS A 228 -23.72 -8.15 -8.20
CA LYS A 228 -23.04 -8.67 -9.39
C LYS A 228 -21.64 -9.21 -9.12
N GLY A 229 -21.05 -8.89 -7.97
CA GLY A 229 -19.69 -9.27 -7.61
C GLY A 229 -18.64 -8.61 -8.51
N GLY A 230 -17.83 -7.73 -7.95
CA GLY A 230 -16.82 -6.91 -8.66
C GLY A 230 -17.31 -5.52 -9.03
N TYR A 231 -16.35 -4.63 -9.27
CA TYR A 231 -16.62 -3.22 -9.55
C TYR A 231 -15.72 -2.73 -10.68
N ASP A 232 -16.30 -1.91 -11.59
CA ASP A 232 -15.58 -1.12 -12.59
C ASP A 232 -15.60 0.34 -12.15
N PHE A 233 -14.62 0.73 -11.34
CA PHE A 233 -14.54 2.09 -10.84
C PHE A 233 -13.95 3.06 -11.86
N ASN A 234 -14.32 4.33 -11.71
CA ASN A 234 -13.71 5.49 -12.32
C ASN A 234 -13.30 6.48 -11.21
N THR A 235 -12.79 7.65 -11.58
CA THR A 235 -12.33 8.66 -10.63
C THR A 235 -13.41 9.57 -10.05
N LEU A 236 -14.71 9.30 -10.32
CA LEU A 236 -15.79 10.12 -9.79
C LEU A 236 -16.00 9.88 -8.29
N LYS A 237 -15.85 10.91 -7.49
CA LYS A 237 -16.16 10.88 -6.06
C LYS A 237 -17.67 10.71 -5.76
N ASN A 238 -18.56 10.86 -6.75
CA ASN A 238 -20.02 10.76 -6.60
C ASN A 238 -20.61 11.63 -5.46
N GLY A 239 -20.05 12.79 -5.26
CA GLY A 239 -20.45 13.77 -4.24
C GLY A 239 -19.34 14.75 -3.92
N SER A 240 -19.67 15.81 -3.17
CA SER A 240 -18.68 16.74 -2.62
C SER A 240 -18.22 16.31 -1.23
N GLU A 241 -17.10 16.83 -0.81
CA GLU A 241 -16.61 16.68 0.56
C GLU A 241 -17.63 17.23 1.57
N ARG A 242 -17.70 16.59 2.71
CA ARG A 242 -18.63 16.92 3.79
C ARG A 242 -17.89 16.90 5.12
N TYR A 243 -18.50 17.52 6.13
CA TYR A 243 -18.00 17.38 7.49
C TYR A 243 -18.00 15.91 7.93
N MET A 244 -17.02 15.54 8.71
CA MET A 244 -16.88 14.19 9.25
C MET A 244 -18.12 13.83 10.09
N VAL A 245 -18.65 12.64 9.85
CA VAL A 245 -19.72 12.04 10.64
C VAL A 245 -19.17 10.77 11.31
N PRO A 246 -19.14 10.70 12.65
CA PRO A 246 -18.57 9.56 13.38
C PRO A 246 -19.57 8.38 13.40
N ILE A 247 -19.52 7.55 12.36
CA ILE A 247 -20.42 6.38 12.20
C ILE A 247 -19.64 5.06 12.15
N ASN A 248 -18.45 5.01 12.72
CA ASN A 248 -17.56 3.85 12.78
C ASN A 248 -17.13 3.27 11.41
N SER A 249 -17.28 4.03 10.33
CA SER A 249 -16.92 3.55 8.98
C SER A 249 -15.41 3.37 8.79
N TRP A 250 -14.60 4.02 9.58
CA TRP A 250 -13.15 3.91 9.56
C TRP A 250 -12.67 2.73 10.42
N GLU A 251 -13.26 2.59 11.59
CA GLU A 251 -12.97 1.50 12.53
C GLU A 251 -13.31 0.12 11.95
N GLU A 252 -14.32 0.03 11.08
CA GLU A 252 -14.71 -1.21 10.41
C GLU A 252 -13.66 -1.73 9.42
N VAL A 253 -12.79 -0.86 8.91
CA VAL A 253 -11.83 -1.20 7.85
C VAL A 253 -10.36 -1.06 8.28
N LEU A 254 -10.09 -0.54 9.47
CA LEU A 254 -8.75 -0.38 10.04
C LEU A 254 -8.48 -1.49 11.07
N PRO A 255 -7.70 -2.52 10.76
CA PRO A 255 -7.40 -3.61 11.67
C PRO A 255 -6.23 -3.27 12.62
N MET A 256 -6.27 -2.11 13.25
CA MET A 256 -5.32 -1.64 14.27
C MET A 256 -6.09 -1.22 15.52
N ASP A 257 -5.46 -1.37 16.69
CA ASP A 257 -6.00 -0.86 17.96
C ASP A 257 -5.72 0.65 18.10
N ILE A 258 -6.14 1.39 17.09
CA ILE A 258 -6.05 2.84 16.98
C ILE A 258 -7.45 3.40 16.79
N LEU A 259 -7.73 4.53 17.42
CA LEU A 259 -9.00 5.22 17.33
C LEU A 259 -8.95 6.31 16.24
N PRO A 260 -9.31 6.02 14.96
CA PRO A 260 -9.10 6.94 13.86
C PRO A 260 -9.91 8.23 13.97
N ASN A 261 -11.10 8.20 14.55
CA ASN A 261 -11.92 9.39 14.74
C ASN A 261 -11.35 10.40 15.77
N PRO A 262 -10.94 9.99 16.99
CA PRO A 262 -10.18 10.84 17.90
C PRO A 262 -8.87 11.35 17.29
N LEU A 263 -8.07 10.46 16.71
CA LEU A 263 -6.79 10.83 16.09
C LEU A 263 -6.96 11.88 14.99
N TYR A 264 -7.93 11.71 14.09
CA TYR A 264 -8.26 12.72 13.08
C TYR A 264 -8.52 14.10 13.68
N ARG A 265 -9.25 14.17 14.79
CA ARG A 265 -9.56 15.45 15.46
C ARG A 265 -8.34 16.05 16.14
N ALA A 266 -7.51 15.24 16.79
CA ALA A 266 -6.28 15.70 17.41
C ALA A 266 -5.34 16.32 16.35
N ILE A 267 -5.24 15.70 15.17
CA ILE A 267 -4.46 16.24 14.05
C ILE A 267 -5.02 17.59 13.57
N LEU A 268 -6.34 17.72 13.42
CA LEU A 268 -6.96 18.95 12.94
C LEU A 268 -6.78 20.15 13.90
N VAL A 269 -6.61 19.89 15.18
CA VAL A 269 -6.35 20.94 16.18
C VAL A 269 -4.87 21.04 16.57
N GLU A 270 -4.02 20.24 15.90
CA GLU A 270 -2.56 20.20 16.12
C GLU A 270 -2.18 19.90 17.59
N ASP A 271 -2.96 19.01 18.25
CA ASP A 271 -2.67 18.56 19.61
C ASP A 271 -1.65 17.42 19.60
N VAL A 272 -0.37 17.79 19.71
CA VAL A 272 0.80 16.89 19.64
C VAL A 272 0.74 15.83 20.74
N GLU A 273 0.36 16.23 21.98
CA GLU A 273 0.31 15.30 23.11
C GLU A 273 -0.80 14.25 22.91
N GLU A 274 -1.97 14.66 22.45
CA GLU A 274 -3.07 13.74 22.17
C GLU A 274 -2.78 12.83 20.96
N MET A 275 -2.13 13.35 19.90
CA MET A 275 -1.69 12.54 18.76
C MET A 275 -0.74 11.42 19.18
N GLU A 276 0.24 11.72 20.04
CA GLU A 276 1.16 10.70 20.58
C GLU A 276 0.43 9.65 21.40
N GLN A 277 -0.46 10.07 22.32
CA GLN A 277 -1.26 9.16 23.15
C GLN A 277 -2.20 8.26 22.32
N LEU A 278 -2.67 8.74 21.17
CA LEU A 278 -3.53 8.01 20.25
C LEU A 278 -2.74 7.13 19.26
N GLY A 279 -1.41 7.08 19.35
CA GLY A 279 -0.57 6.13 18.61
C GLY A 279 -0.20 6.58 17.20
N ILE A 280 -0.07 7.88 16.92
CA ILE A 280 0.27 8.39 15.58
C ILE A 280 1.57 7.83 15.02
N TYR A 281 2.56 7.49 15.86
CA TYR A 281 3.84 6.91 15.41
C TYR A 281 3.71 5.54 14.75
N GLU A 282 2.62 4.83 15.00
CA GLU A 282 2.33 3.54 14.35
C GLU A 282 1.59 3.70 13.02
N CYS A 283 1.08 4.91 12.74
CA CYS A 283 0.27 5.19 11.58
C CYS A 283 1.11 5.52 10.35
N GLU A 284 0.56 5.19 9.19
CA GLU A 284 1.06 5.68 7.91
C GLU A 284 -0.12 5.93 6.96
N GLU A 285 0.05 6.83 6.01
CA GLU A 285 -1.01 7.19 5.05
C GLU A 285 -1.60 5.99 4.32
N GLU A 286 -0.77 5.00 3.96
CA GLU A 286 -1.21 3.78 3.28
C GLU A 286 -2.17 2.91 4.11
N ASP A 287 -2.04 2.91 5.43
CA ASP A 287 -2.88 2.11 6.32
C ASP A 287 -4.29 2.69 6.43
N PHE A 288 -4.43 4.01 6.20
CA PHE A 288 -5.70 4.76 6.25
C PHE A 288 -6.33 5.01 4.87
N ALA A 289 -5.73 4.55 3.79
CA ALA A 289 -6.25 4.75 2.45
C ALA A 289 -7.63 4.11 2.26
N LEU A 290 -7.84 2.90 2.81
CA LEU A 290 -9.14 2.24 2.79
C LEU A 290 -10.19 2.98 3.64
N CYS A 291 -9.78 3.64 4.72
CA CYS A 291 -10.67 4.51 5.51
C CYS A 291 -11.16 5.70 4.67
N SER A 292 -10.28 6.31 3.87
CA SER A 292 -10.65 7.37 2.93
C SER A 292 -11.66 6.89 1.89
N PHE A 293 -11.46 5.68 1.35
CA PHE A 293 -12.39 5.05 0.40
C PHE A 293 -13.75 4.76 1.03
N ALA A 294 -13.78 4.20 2.23
CA ALA A 294 -15.02 3.87 2.97
C ALA A 294 -15.75 5.11 3.51
N CYS A 295 -15.08 6.26 3.58
CA CYS A 295 -15.62 7.47 4.21
C CYS A 295 -16.83 8.04 3.44
N PRO A 296 -18.03 8.08 4.05
CA PRO A 296 -19.20 8.68 3.39
C PRO A 296 -19.07 10.20 3.24
N SER A 297 -18.21 10.84 4.05
CA SER A 297 -17.94 12.27 4.00
C SER A 297 -16.88 12.67 2.98
N LYS A 298 -16.22 11.69 2.33
CA LYS A 298 -15.18 11.89 1.31
C LYS A 298 -13.90 12.55 1.84
N ILE A 299 -13.62 12.36 3.12
CA ILE A 299 -12.41 12.87 3.75
C ILE A 299 -11.20 12.07 3.27
N ASP A 300 -10.15 12.78 2.92
CA ASP A 300 -8.83 12.21 2.65
C ASP A 300 -8.08 12.02 3.98
N LEU A 301 -8.28 10.86 4.60
CA LEU A 301 -7.68 10.55 5.89
C LEU A 301 -6.18 10.28 5.77
N GLY A 302 -5.75 9.66 4.67
CA GLY A 302 -4.34 9.43 4.41
C GLY A 302 -3.54 10.73 4.42
N LYS A 303 -4.03 11.76 3.70
CA LYS A 303 -3.42 13.09 3.73
C LYS A 303 -3.40 13.68 5.15
N THR A 304 -4.49 13.56 5.90
CA THR A 304 -4.55 14.08 7.28
C THR A 304 -3.50 13.39 8.17
N ILE A 305 -3.34 12.07 8.06
CA ILE A 305 -2.30 11.33 8.79
C ILE A 305 -0.91 11.83 8.40
N ARG A 306 -0.65 12.08 7.11
CA ARG A 306 0.64 12.63 6.65
C ARG A 306 0.91 14.00 7.26
N ASP A 307 -0.08 14.90 7.24
CA ASP A 307 0.04 16.24 7.83
C ASP A 307 0.36 16.14 9.35
N GLY A 308 -0.29 15.21 10.06
CA GLY A 308 -0.01 14.93 11.48
C GLY A 308 1.41 14.39 11.71
N LEU A 309 1.86 13.42 10.92
CA LEU A 309 3.22 12.88 11.01
C LEU A 309 4.30 13.94 10.71
N ASP A 310 4.05 14.80 9.73
CA ASP A 310 4.97 15.89 9.39
C ASP A 310 5.01 16.95 10.49
N LEU A 311 3.92 17.17 11.23
CA LEU A 311 3.89 18.01 12.42
C LEU A 311 4.71 17.36 13.56
N MET A 312 4.46 16.09 13.88
CA MET A 312 5.20 15.36 14.91
C MET A 312 6.72 15.34 14.65
N GLU A 313 7.13 15.17 13.38
CA GLU A 313 8.56 15.20 13.01
C GLU A 313 9.21 16.57 13.23
N ARG A 314 8.44 17.65 13.15
CA ARG A 314 8.97 19.02 13.39
C ARG A 314 9.08 19.38 14.87
N GLU A 315 8.22 18.77 15.69
CA GLU A 315 8.17 19.04 17.15
C GLU A 315 9.03 18.05 17.95
N ALA A 316 9.49 16.93 17.34
CA ALA A 316 10.38 15.96 17.94
C ALA A 316 11.86 16.40 17.85
#